data_bc0197a97d798fc3b317722826af0360
#
_entry.id   bc0197a97d798fc3b317722826af0360
#
_cell.length_a   1.000
_cell.length_b   1.000
_cell.length_c   1.000
_cell.angle_alpha   90.00
_cell.angle_beta   90.00
_cell.angle_gamma   90.00
#
_symmetry.space_group_name_H-M   'P 1'
#
loop_
_entity.id
_entity.type
_entity.pdbx_description
1 polymer ?
#
loop_
_entity_poly.entity_id
_entity_poly.type
_entity_poly.pdbx_seq_one_letter_code
_entity_poly.pdbx_strand_id
1 'polypeptide(L)'
;MTDDQIGDRKKWKVSIEGVKNPKTFTLAELQKLGHETMATILQCSGNGRGFFKHKPRGSQWKTGAAACVLWTGVPMKTVVEACGGINGDAVYMTSAGVDHQPTGLDPKKAMIERSVPKKVFKDAMLAWEMNGVPLPNAHGGPLRMVTPGYFGINNVKHLGKVAFTACLLYTSDVADDT
;
A
#
# COMPACT_ATOMS: atom_id res chain seq x y z
N MET A 1 -9.98 9.89 1.85
CA MET A 1 -9.51 11.29 1.84
C MET A 1 -10.24 12.06 0.73
N THR A 2 -10.60 13.32 0.97
CA THR A 2 -11.12 14.25 -0.03
C THR A 2 -9.98 14.94 -0.76
N ASP A 3 -10.26 15.61 -1.88
CA ASP A 3 -9.25 16.39 -2.61
C ASP A 3 -8.64 17.49 -1.74
N ASP A 4 -9.45 18.16 -0.90
CA ASP A 4 -8.98 19.19 0.02
C ASP A 4 -8.01 18.66 1.07
N GLN A 5 -8.20 17.42 1.53
CA GLN A 5 -7.33 16.74 2.48
C GLN A 5 -6.00 16.31 1.85
N ILE A 6 -5.99 16.06 0.56
CA ILE A 6 -4.77 15.67 -0.19
C ILE A 6 -3.95 16.91 -0.56
N GLY A 7 -4.60 18.00 -0.94
CA GLY A 7 -3.97 19.23 -1.39
C GLY A 7 -3.14 19.06 -2.65
N ASP A 8 -1.97 19.68 -2.70
CA ASP A 8 -1.06 19.55 -3.85
C ASP A 8 -0.44 18.15 -3.92
N ARG A 9 -0.92 17.36 -4.86
CA ARG A 9 -0.49 15.95 -5.07
C ARG A 9 1.01 15.80 -5.25
N LYS A 10 1.69 16.78 -5.88
CA LYS A 10 3.15 16.73 -6.12
C LYS A 10 3.96 16.86 -4.83
N LYS A 11 3.37 17.49 -3.81
CA LYS A 11 3.97 17.66 -2.48
C LYS A 11 3.66 16.52 -1.53
N TRP A 12 2.87 15.51 -1.96
CA TRP A 12 2.63 14.32 -1.17
C TRP A 12 3.94 13.67 -0.75
N LYS A 13 4.02 13.26 0.51
CA LYS A 13 5.25 12.74 1.11
C LYS A 13 5.08 11.29 1.52
N VAL A 14 6.14 10.51 1.34
CA VAL A 14 6.28 9.15 1.86
C VAL A 14 7.63 8.98 2.52
N SER A 15 7.67 8.48 3.75
CA SER A 15 8.92 8.13 4.44
C SER A 15 9.33 6.69 4.09
N ILE A 16 10.63 6.50 3.89
CA ILE A 16 11.25 5.19 3.68
C ILE A 16 12.21 4.95 4.84
N GLU A 17 11.91 3.94 5.65
CA GLU A 17 12.59 3.63 6.91
C GLU A 17 13.16 2.21 6.91
N GLY A 18 14.08 1.89 7.82
CA GLY A 18 14.74 0.58 7.89
C GLY A 18 15.70 0.30 6.72
N VAL A 19 16.15 1.34 6.07
CA VAL A 19 17.15 1.38 4.99
C VAL A 19 18.41 2.07 5.48
N LYS A 20 19.53 1.93 4.77
CA LYS A 20 20.81 2.52 5.16
C LYS A 20 20.77 4.05 5.26
N ASN A 21 20.08 4.69 4.33
CA ASN A 21 19.89 6.15 4.30
C ASN A 21 18.38 6.45 4.32
N PRO A 22 17.71 6.48 5.49
CA PRO A 22 16.29 6.80 5.59
C PRO A 22 15.99 8.15 4.97
N LYS A 23 14.93 8.21 4.17
CA LYS A 23 14.58 9.43 3.44
C LYS A 23 13.06 9.57 3.29
N THR A 24 12.60 10.81 3.31
CA THR A 24 11.23 11.17 2.91
C THR A 24 11.28 11.73 1.50
N PHE A 25 10.51 11.12 0.61
CA PHE A 25 10.37 11.56 -0.78
C PHE A 25 9.05 12.29 -0.96
N THR A 26 9.07 13.34 -1.76
CA THR A 26 7.85 13.89 -2.38
C THR A 26 7.47 13.03 -3.58
N LEU A 27 6.19 13.10 -4.02
CA LEU A 27 5.77 12.42 -5.24
C LEU A 27 6.61 12.87 -6.45
N ALA A 28 6.94 14.15 -6.53
CA ALA A 28 7.78 14.69 -7.61
C ALA A 28 9.23 14.14 -7.59
N GLU A 29 9.78 13.83 -6.41
CA GLU A 29 11.10 13.19 -6.29
C GLU A 29 11.04 11.71 -6.68
N LEU A 30 9.97 10.99 -6.30
CA LEU A 30 9.78 9.61 -6.73
C LEU A 30 9.68 9.49 -8.25
N GLN A 31 8.95 10.40 -8.90
CA GLN A 31 8.81 10.43 -10.36
C GLN A 31 10.16 10.63 -11.08
N LYS A 32 11.12 11.32 -10.46
CA LYS A 32 12.47 11.49 -11.01
C LYS A 32 13.34 10.23 -10.93
N LEU A 33 13.00 9.27 -10.10
CA LEU A 33 13.70 7.97 -10.02
C LEU A 33 13.37 7.04 -11.21
N GLY A 34 12.43 7.44 -12.07
CA GLY A 34 11.92 6.65 -13.17
C GLY A 34 10.57 6.01 -12.84
N HIS A 35 10.01 5.32 -13.84
CA HIS A 35 8.74 4.61 -13.67
C HIS A 35 8.67 3.38 -14.57
N GLU A 36 7.82 2.46 -14.16
CA GLU A 36 7.43 1.28 -14.95
C GLU A 36 5.91 1.17 -14.92
N THR A 37 5.36 0.41 -15.87
CA THR A 37 3.93 0.05 -15.89
C THR A 37 3.82 -1.45 -15.76
N MET A 38 3.00 -1.92 -14.80
CA MET A 38 2.71 -3.34 -14.62
C MET A 38 1.22 -3.62 -14.55
N ALA A 39 0.80 -4.77 -15.11
CA ALA A 39 -0.55 -5.29 -14.95
C ALA A 39 -0.60 -6.22 -13.75
N THR A 40 -1.55 -6.01 -12.84
CA THR A 40 -1.79 -6.94 -11.72
C THR A 40 -3.27 -7.19 -11.52
N ILE A 41 -3.60 -8.35 -10.93
CA ILE A 41 -4.92 -8.59 -10.40
C ILE A 41 -4.96 -8.07 -8.96
N LEU A 42 -5.86 -7.12 -8.72
CA LEU A 42 -6.19 -6.65 -7.38
C LEU A 42 -7.49 -7.33 -6.94
N GLN A 43 -7.42 -8.10 -5.87
CA GLN A 43 -8.55 -8.90 -5.38
C GLN A 43 -8.80 -8.66 -3.89
N CYS A 44 -10.05 -8.51 -3.50
CA CYS A 44 -10.46 -8.54 -2.10
C CYS A 44 -10.40 -9.97 -1.56
N SER A 45 -9.92 -10.17 -0.32
CA SER A 45 -9.96 -11.47 0.36
C SER A 45 -11.37 -12.03 0.53
N GLY A 46 -12.38 -11.16 0.50
CA GLY A 46 -13.80 -11.53 0.54
C GLY A 46 -14.40 -11.98 -0.79
N ASN A 47 -13.64 -11.97 -1.89
CA ASN A 47 -14.15 -12.43 -3.19
C ASN A 47 -14.47 -13.92 -3.13
N GLY A 48 -15.74 -14.29 -3.43
CA GLY A 48 -16.25 -15.66 -3.30
C GLY A 48 -16.82 -16.00 -1.92
N ARG A 49 -16.64 -15.18 -0.90
CA ARG A 49 -17.12 -15.45 0.48
C ARG A 49 -18.62 -15.68 0.56
N GLY A 50 -19.41 -14.95 -0.23
CA GLY A 50 -20.87 -15.11 -0.28
C GLY A 50 -21.38 -16.45 -0.80
N PHE A 51 -20.50 -17.32 -1.31
CA PHE A 51 -20.87 -18.69 -1.73
C PHE A 51 -20.76 -19.72 -0.62
N PHE A 52 -20.07 -19.39 0.49
CA PHE A 52 -19.97 -20.31 1.64
C PHE A 52 -21.32 -20.43 2.36
N LYS A 53 -21.76 -21.67 2.61
CA LYS A 53 -23.03 -21.96 3.30
C LYS A 53 -23.08 -21.41 4.72
N HIS A 54 -21.96 -21.46 5.45
CA HIS A 54 -21.84 -21.02 6.85
C HIS A 54 -21.70 -19.50 7.01
N LYS A 55 -21.69 -18.74 5.91
CA LYS A 55 -21.63 -17.26 5.89
C LYS A 55 -20.61 -16.67 6.88
N PRO A 56 -19.31 -16.88 6.68
CA PRO A 56 -18.27 -16.37 7.56
C PRO A 56 -18.34 -14.83 7.65
N ARG A 57 -17.80 -14.26 8.73
CA ARG A 57 -17.79 -12.80 8.93
C ARG A 57 -17.10 -12.07 7.78
N GLY A 58 -17.39 -10.77 7.63
CA GLY A 58 -16.81 -9.89 6.63
C GLY A 58 -17.71 -9.67 5.41
N SER A 59 -17.22 -8.95 4.40
CA SER A 59 -17.98 -8.59 3.20
C SER A 59 -18.36 -9.85 2.40
N GLN A 60 -19.65 -10.04 2.15
CA GLN A 60 -20.19 -11.21 1.46
C GLN A 60 -20.16 -11.05 -0.06
N TRP A 61 -19.00 -10.77 -0.62
CA TRP A 61 -18.84 -10.72 -2.08
C TRP A 61 -19.09 -12.13 -2.69
N LYS A 62 -19.85 -12.17 -3.78
CA LYS A 62 -19.94 -13.38 -4.61
C LYS A 62 -18.81 -13.34 -5.64
N THR A 63 -19.02 -12.63 -6.73
CA THR A 63 -18.03 -12.38 -7.78
C THR A 63 -17.82 -10.87 -7.96
N GLY A 64 -16.77 -10.50 -8.68
CA GLY A 64 -16.54 -9.09 -9.05
C GLY A 64 -15.73 -8.27 -8.04
N ALA A 65 -15.31 -8.83 -6.90
CA ALA A 65 -14.37 -8.16 -6.01
C ALA A 65 -12.90 -8.39 -6.44
N ALA A 66 -12.68 -8.44 -7.75
CA ALA A 66 -11.37 -8.57 -8.39
C ALA A 66 -11.35 -7.73 -9.66
N ALA A 67 -10.21 -7.12 -9.98
CA ALA A 67 -10.00 -6.35 -11.20
C ALA A 67 -8.57 -6.52 -11.69
N CYS A 68 -8.38 -6.57 -13.02
CA CYS A 68 -7.08 -6.42 -13.63
C CYS A 68 -6.81 -4.93 -13.84
N VAL A 69 -5.68 -4.45 -13.35
CA VAL A 69 -5.35 -3.02 -13.33
C VAL A 69 -3.94 -2.80 -13.85
N LEU A 70 -3.77 -1.80 -14.70
CA LEU A 70 -2.47 -1.26 -15.09
C LEU A 70 -2.04 -0.19 -14.09
N TRP A 71 -0.94 -0.42 -13.41
CA TRP A 71 -0.35 0.52 -12.46
C TRP A 71 0.89 1.14 -13.06
N THR A 72 1.03 2.46 -12.97
CA THR A 72 2.26 3.17 -13.31
C THR A 72 2.83 3.82 -12.06
N GLY A 73 4.13 3.59 -11.83
CA GLY A 73 4.81 4.05 -10.64
C GLY A 73 6.28 3.68 -10.63
N VAL A 74 6.96 3.95 -9.52
CA VAL A 74 8.36 3.58 -9.34
C VAL A 74 8.45 2.21 -8.67
N PRO A 75 9.27 1.26 -9.21
CA PRO A 75 9.54 -0.01 -8.53
C PRO A 75 10.13 0.21 -7.14
N MET A 76 9.69 -0.54 -6.15
CA MET A 76 10.18 -0.42 -4.77
C MET A 76 11.68 -0.75 -4.68
N LYS A 77 12.21 -1.63 -5.54
CA LYS A 77 13.66 -1.91 -5.66
C LYS A 77 14.46 -0.65 -5.96
N THR A 78 14.01 0.19 -6.90
CA THR A 78 14.67 1.46 -7.28
C THR A 78 14.66 2.45 -6.11
N VAL A 79 13.57 2.54 -5.37
CA VAL A 79 13.47 3.38 -4.17
C VAL A 79 14.44 2.90 -3.09
N VAL A 80 14.52 1.59 -2.85
CA VAL A 80 15.46 0.99 -1.89
C VAL A 80 16.91 1.24 -2.30
N GLU A 81 17.24 1.11 -3.57
CA GLU A 81 18.58 1.42 -4.12
C GLU A 81 18.95 2.89 -3.90
N ALA A 82 18.02 3.81 -4.16
CA ALA A 82 18.21 5.25 -3.89
C ALA A 82 18.41 5.57 -2.39
N CYS A 83 18.01 4.67 -1.51
CA CYS A 83 18.23 4.73 -0.05
C CYS A 83 19.47 3.93 0.40
N GLY A 84 20.29 3.42 -0.51
CA GLY A 84 21.53 2.68 -0.21
C GLY A 84 21.31 1.21 0.18
N GLY A 85 20.09 0.67 0.05
CA GLY A 85 19.74 -0.71 0.40
C GLY A 85 19.06 -0.85 1.75
N ILE A 86 18.54 -2.04 2.03
CA ILE A 86 17.82 -2.39 3.26
C ILE A 86 18.83 -2.73 4.37
N ASN A 87 18.49 -2.43 5.63
CA ASN A 87 19.27 -2.86 6.80
C ASN A 87 19.22 -4.39 6.94
N GLY A 88 20.33 -4.99 7.41
CA GLY A 88 20.58 -6.42 7.31
C GLY A 88 19.59 -7.33 8.07
N ASP A 89 19.06 -6.88 9.18
CA ASP A 89 18.17 -7.61 10.08
C ASP A 89 16.67 -7.53 9.71
N ALA A 90 16.31 -6.72 8.74
CA ALA A 90 14.93 -6.59 8.32
C ALA A 90 14.38 -7.88 7.69
N VAL A 91 13.19 -8.30 8.10
CA VAL A 91 12.45 -9.49 7.63
C VAL A 91 11.15 -9.13 6.94
N TYR A 92 10.59 -7.97 7.26
CA TYR A 92 9.32 -7.48 6.73
C TYR A 92 9.46 -6.14 6.02
N MET A 93 8.58 -5.91 5.05
CA MET A 93 8.26 -4.61 4.47
C MET A 93 6.86 -4.22 4.96
N THR A 94 6.76 -3.13 5.69
CA THR A 94 5.52 -2.62 6.26
C THR A 94 5.13 -1.34 5.54
N SER A 95 3.88 -1.26 5.11
CA SER A 95 3.29 -0.08 4.45
C SER A 95 2.20 0.52 5.32
N ALA A 96 2.22 1.83 5.54
CA ALA A 96 1.22 2.54 6.31
C ALA A 96 0.59 3.68 5.50
N GLY A 97 -0.73 3.77 5.55
CA GLY A 97 -1.51 4.88 5.00
C GLY A 97 -1.56 6.07 5.95
N VAL A 98 -1.86 7.24 5.41
CA VAL A 98 -2.08 8.48 6.17
C VAL A 98 -3.54 8.94 6.10
N ASP A 99 -4.47 7.97 6.01
CA ASP A 99 -5.90 8.28 5.94
C ASP A 99 -6.35 9.09 7.16
N HIS A 100 -7.11 10.16 6.91
CA HIS A 100 -7.81 10.86 7.98
C HIS A 100 -8.90 9.96 8.56
N GLN A 101 -8.85 9.78 9.85
CA GLN A 101 -9.76 8.89 10.54
C GLN A 101 -11.05 9.59 10.93
N PRO A 102 -12.18 8.87 10.99
CA PRO A 102 -13.40 9.40 11.55
C PRO A 102 -13.19 9.90 12.99
N THR A 103 -13.82 11.00 13.33
CA THR A 103 -13.78 11.55 14.69
C THR A 103 -14.24 10.52 15.72
N GLY A 104 -13.47 10.34 16.79
CA GLY A 104 -13.81 9.43 17.88
C GLY A 104 -13.23 8.01 17.77
N LEU A 105 -12.50 7.69 16.70
CA LEU A 105 -11.73 6.43 16.62
C LEU A 105 -10.32 6.64 17.16
N ASP A 106 -9.80 5.62 17.85
CA ASP A 106 -8.39 5.58 18.25
C ASP A 106 -7.49 5.53 17.00
N PRO A 107 -6.61 6.52 16.81
CA PRO A 107 -5.71 6.56 15.66
C PRO A 107 -4.91 5.26 15.46
N LYS A 108 -4.50 4.60 16.53
CA LYS A 108 -3.74 3.36 16.46
C LYS A 108 -4.57 2.19 15.92
N LYS A 109 -5.89 2.19 16.15
CA LYS A 109 -6.80 1.12 15.69
C LYS A 109 -7.33 1.33 14.27
N ALA A 110 -7.31 2.56 13.79
CA ALA A 110 -7.88 2.90 12.50
C ALA A 110 -6.82 3.09 11.39
N MET A 111 -5.54 3.24 11.73
CA MET A 111 -4.46 3.33 10.74
C MET A 111 -4.32 2.01 10.00
N ILE A 112 -4.41 2.07 8.66
CA ILE A 112 -4.16 0.89 7.82
C ILE A 112 -2.65 0.71 7.68
N GLU A 113 -2.13 -0.26 8.42
CA GLU A 113 -0.74 -0.69 8.34
C GLU A 113 -0.70 -2.18 8.02
N ARG A 114 0.12 -2.57 7.04
CA ARG A 114 0.23 -3.95 6.58
C ARG A 114 1.67 -4.32 6.32
N SER A 115 2.06 -5.45 6.87
CA SER A 115 3.39 -6.03 6.69
C SER A 115 3.32 -7.23 5.75
N VAL A 116 4.31 -7.33 4.88
CA VAL A 116 4.55 -8.49 4.00
C VAL A 116 6.01 -8.92 4.13
N PRO A 117 6.37 -10.18 3.80
CA PRO A 117 7.75 -10.60 3.81
C PRO A 117 8.64 -9.66 3.02
N LYS A 118 9.82 -9.32 3.53
CA LYS A 118 10.77 -8.38 2.91
C LYS A 118 10.98 -8.63 1.41
N LYS A 119 11.11 -9.90 1.00
CA LYS A 119 11.37 -10.27 -0.41
C LYS A 119 10.38 -9.67 -1.41
N VAL A 120 9.18 -9.32 -0.97
CA VAL A 120 8.10 -8.74 -1.81
C VAL A 120 8.48 -7.39 -2.39
N PHE A 121 9.43 -6.64 -1.78
CA PHE A 121 9.86 -5.35 -2.29
C PHE A 121 10.42 -5.42 -3.73
N LYS A 122 10.92 -6.58 -4.15
CA LYS A 122 11.49 -6.78 -5.49
C LYS A 122 10.45 -6.62 -6.61
N ASP A 123 9.20 -6.99 -6.29
CA ASP A 123 8.08 -6.97 -7.24
C ASP A 123 7.06 -5.88 -6.91
N ALA A 124 7.22 -5.19 -5.76
CA ALA A 124 6.33 -4.12 -5.33
C ALA A 124 6.60 -2.80 -6.05
N MET A 125 5.57 -1.94 -6.10
CA MET A 125 5.63 -0.63 -6.75
C MET A 125 4.95 0.44 -5.88
N LEU A 126 5.48 1.65 -5.90
CA LEU A 126 4.80 2.85 -5.44
C LEU A 126 4.10 3.49 -6.64
N ALA A 127 2.77 3.26 -6.75
CA ALA A 127 1.97 3.65 -7.90
C ALA A 127 1.29 5.01 -7.70
N TRP A 128 1.29 5.85 -8.75
CA TRP A 128 0.61 7.15 -8.82
C TRP A 128 -0.35 7.29 -9.98
N GLU A 129 -0.43 6.26 -10.89
CA GLU A 129 -1.42 6.19 -11.95
C GLU A 129 -2.12 4.82 -11.96
N MET A 130 -3.32 4.79 -12.47
CA MET A 130 -4.16 3.62 -12.66
C MET A 130 -4.81 3.68 -14.04
N ASN A 131 -4.56 2.66 -14.89
CA ASN A 131 -5.10 2.58 -16.25
C ASN A 131 -4.80 3.84 -17.10
N GLY A 132 -3.59 4.39 -16.99
CA GLY A 132 -3.12 5.53 -17.79
C GLY A 132 -3.61 6.90 -17.35
N VAL A 133 -4.29 6.99 -16.18
CA VAL A 133 -4.73 8.27 -15.61
C VAL A 133 -4.17 8.44 -14.19
N PRO A 134 -4.03 9.68 -13.68
CA PRO A 134 -3.61 9.91 -12.31
C PRO A 134 -4.47 9.13 -11.33
N LEU A 135 -3.84 8.46 -10.38
CA LEU A 135 -4.51 7.57 -9.42
C LEU A 135 -5.64 8.31 -8.68
N PRO A 136 -6.91 7.90 -8.86
CA PRO A 136 -8.03 8.54 -8.20
C PRO A 136 -7.96 8.41 -6.67
N ASN A 137 -8.49 9.38 -5.93
CA ASN A 137 -8.52 9.38 -4.47
C ASN A 137 -9.23 8.15 -3.89
N ALA A 138 -10.37 7.76 -4.47
CA ALA A 138 -11.10 6.56 -4.07
C ALA A 138 -10.25 5.27 -4.17
N HIS A 139 -9.26 5.26 -5.06
CA HIS A 139 -8.33 4.15 -5.26
C HIS A 139 -6.98 4.34 -4.54
N GLY A 140 -6.86 5.35 -3.68
CA GLY A 140 -5.71 5.57 -2.80
C GLY A 140 -4.70 6.58 -3.33
N GLY A 141 -5.12 7.45 -4.27
CA GLY A 141 -4.26 8.56 -4.73
C GLY A 141 -3.94 9.56 -3.61
N PRO A 142 -2.83 10.28 -3.73
CA PRO A 142 -1.95 10.36 -4.89
C PRO A 142 -0.89 9.26 -5.01
N LEU A 143 -0.69 8.45 -3.96
CA LEU A 143 0.31 7.37 -3.93
C LEU A 143 -0.23 6.16 -3.19
N ARG A 144 -0.05 4.96 -3.76
CA ARG A 144 -0.37 3.71 -3.07
C ARG A 144 0.73 2.67 -3.22
N MET A 145 0.79 1.74 -2.28
CA MET A 145 1.56 0.51 -2.43
C MET A 145 0.81 -0.45 -3.36
N VAL A 146 1.52 -1.07 -4.28
CA VAL A 146 1.08 -2.23 -5.07
C VAL A 146 2.00 -3.40 -4.77
N THR A 147 1.41 -4.49 -4.27
CA THR A 147 2.10 -5.73 -3.90
C THR A 147 1.50 -6.89 -4.69
N PRO A 148 2.06 -7.23 -5.86
CA PRO A 148 1.56 -8.32 -6.69
C PRO A 148 1.44 -9.63 -5.93
N GLY A 149 0.35 -10.37 -6.16
CA GLY A 149 0.08 -11.66 -5.50
C GLY A 149 -0.52 -11.56 -4.09
N TYR A 150 -0.73 -10.35 -3.57
CA TYR A 150 -1.37 -10.10 -2.27
C TYR A 150 -2.77 -9.49 -2.42
N PHE A 151 -3.64 -9.77 -1.47
CA PHE A 151 -4.99 -9.19 -1.44
C PHE A 151 -4.98 -7.67 -1.35
N GLY A 152 -6.10 -7.06 -1.75
CA GLY A 152 -6.26 -5.61 -1.84
C GLY A 152 -5.89 -4.83 -0.57
N ILE A 153 -6.08 -5.43 0.61
CA ILE A 153 -5.72 -4.80 1.88
C ILE A 153 -4.22 -4.60 2.06
N ASN A 154 -3.39 -5.44 1.45
CA ASN A 154 -1.92 -5.29 1.48
C ASN A 154 -1.42 -4.26 0.45
N ASN A 155 -2.29 -3.80 -0.43
CA ASN A 155 -2.02 -2.75 -1.40
C ASN A 155 -2.48 -1.41 -0.82
N VAL A 156 -1.74 -0.91 0.19
CA VAL A 156 -2.12 0.20 1.06
C VAL A 156 -2.34 1.48 0.30
N LYS A 157 -3.52 2.11 0.49
CA LYS A 157 -3.93 3.39 -0.09
C LYS A 157 -3.32 4.56 0.67
N HIS A 158 -3.28 5.75 0.02
CA HIS A 158 -2.83 7.01 0.63
C HIS A 158 -1.51 6.81 1.39
N LEU A 159 -0.57 6.18 0.73
CA LEU A 159 0.68 5.72 1.34
C LEU A 159 1.51 6.89 1.87
N GLY A 160 1.86 6.84 3.15
CA GLY A 160 2.70 7.84 3.81
C GLY A 160 3.99 7.28 4.38
N LYS A 161 4.07 5.95 4.58
CA LYS A 161 5.28 5.32 5.10
C LYS A 161 5.49 3.92 4.52
N VAL A 162 6.76 3.59 4.26
CA VAL A 162 7.24 2.22 4.06
C VAL A 162 8.42 2.00 5.02
N ALA A 163 8.34 0.94 5.83
CA ALA A 163 9.39 0.59 6.78
C ALA A 163 9.87 -0.85 6.58
N PHE A 164 11.18 -1.08 6.63
CA PHE A 164 11.76 -2.42 6.69
C PHE A 164 12.13 -2.75 8.13
N THR A 165 11.54 -3.81 8.70
CA THR A 165 11.61 -4.11 10.12
C THR A 165 11.99 -5.57 10.39
N ALA A 166 12.58 -5.84 11.55
CA ALA A 166 12.90 -7.19 12.02
C ALA A 166 11.67 -7.90 12.62
N CYS A 167 10.66 -7.14 13.08
CA CYS A 167 9.43 -7.69 13.64
C CYS A 167 8.20 -7.27 12.84
N LEU A 168 7.14 -8.06 12.96
CA LEU A 168 5.84 -7.76 12.37
C LEU A 168 5.22 -6.57 13.14
N LEU A 169 5.00 -5.46 12.43
CA LEU A 169 4.21 -4.36 12.96
C LEU A 169 2.75 -4.63 12.59
N TYR A 170 1.92 -4.86 13.58
CA TYR A 170 0.48 -5.11 13.44
C TYR A 170 -0.26 -4.09 14.28
N THR A 171 -0.92 -3.13 13.62
CA THR A 171 -1.61 -2.05 14.33
C THR A 171 -3.13 -2.15 14.27
N SER A 172 -3.68 -3.14 13.57
CA SER A 172 -5.12 -3.38 13.60
C SER A 172 -5.39 -4.84 13.95
N ASP A 173 -6.17 -5.05 15.01
CA ASP A 173 -6.95 -6.27 15.20
C ASP A 173 -7.91 -6.40 14.00
N VAL A 174 -7.39 -6.90 12.90
CA VAL A 174 -8.27 -7.58 11.95
C VAL A 174 -8.66 -8.83 12.71
N ALA A 175 -9.88 -8.79 13.23
CA ALA A 175 -10.51 -9.94 13.87
C ALA A 175 -10.10 -11.20 13.14
N ASP A 176 -9.56 -12.14 13.90
CA ASP A 176 -9.24 -13.48 13.49
C ASP A 176 -10.22 -13.98 12.43
N ASP A 177 -9.77 -14.04 11.18
CA ASP A 177 -10.39 -14.83 10.13
C ASP A 177 -9.91 -16.29 10.32
N THR A 178 -10.17 -16.87 11.51
CA THR A 178 -10.16 -18.32 11.75
C THR A 178 -11.55 -18.87 11.62
#